data_690eb40b1b47e33d34688dc0ee6a71b9
#
_entry.id   690eb40b1b47e33d34688dc0ee6a71b9
#
_cell.length_a   1.000
_cell.length_b   1.000
_cell.length_c   1.000
_cell.angle_alpha   90.00
_cell.angle_beta   90.00
_cell.angle_gamma   90.00
#
_symmetry.space_group_name_H-M   'P 1'
#
loop_
_entity.id
_entity.type
_entity.pdbx_description
1 polymer ?
#
loop_
_entity_poly.entity_id
_entity_poly.type
_entity_poly.pdbx_seq_one_letter_code
_entity_poly.pdbx_strand_id
1 'polypeptide(L)'
;MQLTEEVMQKIEDEKLKIVNLLSDLIEFKSITGSSDEKKAAQYIKKTMQDFGYDEVFTDSIGNVIGKIGDGPKTILYDAHLDVVDVTKEDWDTDPFKPVIKDDYIIGRGAMDDKGPLSSIIYAGKIIKDLNLAQDYTIYISASVSEETCEGLALGSFIEEFDIKPDYVVIAEASNLKICRGHRGRALVKAEFSGKSVHASMHKQGDNPLDRALPFARAVKDLDNKLTDDNILGAGDIVVTKINSNNSSLNTVPSKAEVIMDRRTNSQDNKESILKELKDLPYGEQAEISFLMYEDESYNGYQKKGEEYFPAWILPADDKLIESGVNTYQELFEDKPTVSVWGFSTNGTHTMGKLGIKTIGFGPGEESYAHAENERVKISDLLKAVIFYSYLPVSLK
;
A
#
# COMPACT_ATOMS: atom_id res chain seq x y z
N MET A 1 -18.06 -5.10 -28.46
CA MET A 1 -18.37 -6.54 -28.60
C MET A 1 -17.17 -7.32 -29.13
N GLN A 2 -16.70 -7.14 -30.37
CA GLN A 2 -15.61 -7.98 -30.92
C GLN A 2 -14.29 -7.92 -30.14
N LEU A 3 -13.83 -6.73 -29.71
CA LEU A 3 -12.58 -6.57 -28.96
C LEU A 3 -12.69 -7.12 -27.53
N THR A 4 -13.81 -6.93 -26.88
CA THR A 4 -14.10 -7.47 -25.53
C THR A 4 -14.03 -8.99 -25.53
N GLU A 5 -14.68 -9.62 -26.53
CA GLU A 5 -14.66 -11.08 -26.72
C GLU A 5 -13.23 -11.59 -26.99
N GLU A 6 -12.45 -10.85 -27.79
CA GLU A 6 -11.06 -11.21 -28.12
C GLU A 6 -10.17 -11.17 -26.88
N VAL A 7 -10.29 -10.13 -26.04
CA VAL A 7 -9.53 -10.00 -24.77
C VAL A 7 -9.93 -11.15 -23.84
N MET A 8 -11.22 -11.41 -23.63
CA MET A 8 -11.70 -12.48 -22.74
C MET A 8 -11.24 -13.86 -23.22
N GLN A 9 -11.37 -14.15 -24.52
CA GLN A 9 -10.96 -15.45 -25.07
C GLN A 9 -9.46 -15.67 -24.91
N LYS A 10 -8.64 -14.64 -25.19
CA LYS A 10 -7.20 -14.75 -25.03
C LYS A 10 -6.78 -15.01 -23.60
N ILE A 11 -7.45 -14.39 -22.62
CA ILE A 11 -7.15 -14.59 -21.19
C ILE A 11 -7.58 -15.99 -20.76
N GLU A 12 -8.74 -16.49 -21.20
CA GLU A 12 -9.16 -17.86 -20.91
C GLU A 12 -8.20 -18.90 -21.51
N ASP A 13 -7.73 -18.69 -22.76
CA ASP A 13 -6.75 -19.56 -23.39
C ASP A 13 -5.39 -19.57 -22.66
N GLU A 14 -5.05 -18.47 -21.98
CA GLU A 14 -3.81 -18.31 -21.22
C GLU A 14 -3.98 -18.50 -19.69
N LYS A 15 -5.16 -18.89 -19.21
CA LYS A 15 -5.50 -19.06 -17.78
C LYS A 15 -4.44 -19.79 -16.96
N LEU A 16 -3.95 -20.92 -17.45
CA LEU A 16 -2.93 -21.70 -16.74
C LEU A 16 -1.61 -20.93 -16.59
N LYS A 17 -1.26 -20.10 -17.54
CA LYS A 17 -0.04 -19.30 -17.46
C LYS A 17 -0.20 -18.16 -16.45
N ILE A 18 -1.39 -17.57 -16.33
CA ILE A 18 -1.72 -16.55 -15.33
C ILE A 18 -1.63 -17.16 -13.92
N VAL A 19 -2.26 -18.32 -13.72
CA VAL A 19 -2.22 -19.07 -12.47
C VAL A 19 -0.79 -19.47 -12.09
N ASN A 20 0.01 -19.91 -13.06
CA ASN A 20 1.42 -20.28 -12.83
C ASN A 20 2.26 -19.06 -12.46
N LEU A 21 2.06 -17.90 -13.09
CA LEU A 21 2.80 -16.68 -12.73
C LEU A 21 2.58 -16.31 -11.25
N LEU A 22 1.34 -16.33 -10.78
CA LEU A 22 1.06 -16.09 -9.36
C LEU A 22 1.68 -17.18 -8.48
N SER A 23 1.56 -18.45 -8.88
CA SER A 23 2.14 -19.56 -8.13
C SER A 23 3.66 -19.41 -7.99
N ASP A 24 4.35 -19.09 -9.07
CA ASP A 24 5.79 -18.86 -9.06
C ASP A 24 6.17 -17.67 -8.15
N LEU A 25 5.37 -16.59 -8.16
CA LEU A 25 5.60 -15.42 -7.29
C LEU A 25 5.43 -15.77 -5.81
N ILE A 26 4.45 -16.60 -5.44
CA ILE A 26 4.22 -17.02 -4.06
C ILE A 26 5.43 -17.80 -3.51
N GLU A 27 6.17 -18.56 -4.33
CA GLU A 27 7.33 -19.31 -3.89
C GLU A 27 8.48 -18.42 -3.36
N PHE A 28 8.54 -17.15 -3.76
CA PHE A 28 9.50 -16.21 -3.20
C PHE A 28 9.01 -15.70 -1.84
N LYS A 29 9.79 -15.95 -0.79
CA LYS A 29 9.59 -15.37 0.54
C LYS A 29 10.08 -13.91 0.53
N SER A 30 9.44 -13.04 -0.24
CA SER A 30 9.87 -11.66 -0.51
C SER A 30 9.53 -10.70 0.63
N ILE A 31 9.93 -11.03 1.88
CA ILE A 31 9.82 -10.10 2.99
C ILE A 31 10.68 -8.87 2.69
N THR A 32 10.16 -7.68 2.99
CA THR A 32 10.81 -6.40 2.72
C THR A 32 12.31 -6.39 3.11
N GLY A 33 13.18 -5.99 2.19
CA GLY A 33 14.64 -5.93 2.37
C GLY A 33 15.36 -7.29 2.27
N SER A 34 14.64 -8.40 2.09
CA SER A 34 15.24 -9.74 2.05
C SER A 34 15.93 -10.07 0.73
N SER A 35 16.81 -11.10 0.77
CA SER A 35 17.41 -11.64 -0.46
C SER A 35 16.39 -12.28 -1.40
N ASP A 36 15.25 -12.72 -0.90
CA ASP A 36 14.19 -13.33 -1.69
C ASP A 36 13.31 -12.28 -2.35
N GLU A 37 13.17 -11.07 -1.77
CA GLU A 37 12.61 -9.91 -2.45
C GLU A 37 13.41 -9.57 -3.72
N LYS A 38 14.75 -9.58 -3.63
CA LYS A 38 15.63 -9.41 -4.79
C LYS A 38 15.40 -10.46 -5.88
N LYS A 39 15.20 -11.73 -5.48
CA LYS A 39 14.94 -12.82 -6.43
C LYS A 39 13.58 -12.65 -7.10
N ALA A 40 12.55 -12.26 -6.34
CA ALA A 40 11.22 -11.92 -6.87
C ALA A 40 11.31 -10.78 -7.90
N ALA A 41 12.01 -9.69 -7.56
CA ALA A 41 12.23 -8.57 -8.48
C ALA A 41 12.94 -9.01 -9.78
N GLN A 42 13.97 -9.86 -9.69
CA GLN A 42 14.67 -10.40 -10.86
C GLN A 42 13.77 -11.29 -11.72
N TYR A 43 12.94 -12.11 -11.09
CA TYR A 43 11.96 -12.96 -11.77
C TYR A 43 10.92 -12.10 -12.51
N ILE A 44 10.35 -11.09 -11.85
CA ILE A 44 9.38 -10.15 -12.45
C ILE A 44 10.02 -9.43 -13.64
N LYS A 45 11.23 -8.90 -13.48
CA LYS A 45 11.97 -8.22 -14.56
C LYS A 45 12.11 -9.11 -15.78
N LYS A 46 12.54 -10.36 -15.57
CA LYS A 46 12.67 -11.32 -16.65
C LYS A 46 11.32 -11.64 -17.29
N THR A 47 10.28 -11.83 -16.52
CA THR A 47 8.93 -12.12 -17.00
C THR A 47 8.39 -11.01 -17.91
N MET A 48 8.53 -9.73 -17.49
CA MET A 48 8.13 -8.59 -18.31
C MET A 48 8.92 -8.53 -19.63
N GLN A 49 10.23 -8.84 -19.60
CA GLN A 49 11.07 -8.94 -20.80
C GLN A 49 10.61 -10.06 -21.73
N ASP A 50 10.35 -11.25 -21.19
CA ASP A 50 9.87 -12.42 -21.93
C ASP A 50 8.46 -12.16 -22.53
N PHE A 51 7.65 -11.31 -21.90
CA PHE A 51 6.36 -10.85 -22.40
C PHE A 51 6.47 -9.76 -23.50
N GLY A 52 7.68 -9.30 -23.82
CA GLY A 52 7.92 -8.38 -24.89
C GLY A 52 7.55 -6.92 -24.61
N TYR A 53 7.60 -6.50 -23.34
CA TYR A 53 7.47 -5.10 -22.97
C TYR A 53 8.51 -4.24 -23.70
N ASP A 54 8.18 -3.00 -24.03
CA ASP A 54 9.05 -2.14 -24.82
C ASP A 54 10.32 -1.74 -24.07
N GLU A 55 10.20 -1.48 -22.78
CA GLU A 55 11.31 -1.25 -21.86
C GLU A 55 11.04 -1.96 -20.51
N VAL A 56 12.09 -2.52 -19.92
CA VAL A 56 12.04 -3.09 -18.55
C VAL A 56 13.30 -2.72 -17.79
N PHE A 57 13.16 -2.01 -16.71
CA PHE A 57 14.29 -1.55 -15.90
C PHE A 57 14.00 -1.70 -14.39
N THR A 58 14.99 -1.40 -13.58
CA THR A 58 14.89 -1.34 -12.12
C THR A 58 15.38 0.03 -11.73
N ASP A 59 14.61 0.74 -10.90
CA ASP A 59 14.99 2.05 -10.39
C ASP A 59 15.99 1.95 -9.21
N SER A 60 16.40 3.10 -8.68
CA SER A 60 17.41 3.17 -7.62
C SER A 60 16.96 2.47 -6.33
N ILE A 61 15.68 2.49 -5.98
CA ILE A 61 15.17 1.89 -4.74
C ILE A 61 14.93 0.39 -4.88
N GLY A 62 14.71 -0.10 -6.10
CA GLY A 62 14.53 -1.52 -6.39
C GLY A 62 13.19 -1.89 -7.03
N ASN A 63 12.33 -0.94 -7.33
CA ASN A 63 11.10 -1.22 -8.09
C ASN A 63 11.43 -1.78 -9.46
N VAL A 64 10.63 -2.72 -9.94
CA VAL A 64 10.73 -3.22 -11.31
C VAL A 64 9.65 -2.57 -12.16
N ILE A 65 10.07 -1.87 -13.19
CA ILE A 65 9.20 -1.08 -14.04
C ILE A 65 9.19 -1.66 -15.44
N GLY A 66 8.01 -1.94 -15.94
CA GLY A 66 7.76 -2.27 -17.34
C GLY A 66 7.05 -1.12 -18.06
N LYS A 67 7.47 -0.79 -19.29
CA LYS A 67 6.84 0.23 -20.12
C LYS A 67 6.27 -0.39 -21.38
N ILE A 68 5.08 0.06 -21.81
CA ILE A 68 4.39 -0.36 -23.03
C ILE A 68 3.83 0.87 -23.74
N GLY A 69 4.08 0.98 -25.04
CA GLY A 69 3.61 2.08 -25.87
C GLY A 69 4.38 3.39 -25.68
N ASP A 70 4.06 4.37 -26.52
CA ASP A 70 4.67 5.71 -26.56
C ASP A 70 3.60 6.80 -26.82
N GLY A 71 2.37 6.56 -26.37
CA GLY A 71 1.28 7.51 -26.51
C GLY A 71 1.46 8.76 -25.62
N PRO A 72 0.74 9.86 -25.95
CA PRO A 72 0.93 11.14 -25.27
C PRO A 72 0.34 11.20 -23.85
N LYS A 73 -0.53 10.28 -23.48
CA LYS A 73 -1.09 10.16 -22.13
C LYS A 73 -0.42 9.03 -21.39
N THR A 74 -0.32 9.13 -20.07
CA THR A 74 0.36 8.13 -19.24
C THR A 74 -0.59 7.49 -18.24
N ILE A 75 -0.59 6.16 -18.21
CA ILE A 75 -1.24 5.35 -17.17
C ILE A 75 -0.15 4.64 -16.38
N LEU A 76 -0.22 4.71 -15.06
CA LEU A 76 0.63 3.95 -14.15
C LEU A 76 -0.22 2.91 -13.40
N TYR A 77 0.07 1.63 -13.60
CA TYR A 77 -0.40 0.54 -12.76
C TYR A 77 0.65 0.23 -11.73
N ASP A 78 0.27 0.06 -10.47
CA ASP A 78 1.18 -0.26 -9.38
C ASP A 78 0.60 -1.36 -8.49
N ALA A 79 1.45 -2.30 -8.10
CA ALA A 79 1.21 -3.36 -7.13
C ALA A 79 2.54 -3.68 -6.44
N HIS A 80 2.51 -4.13 -5.17
CA HIS A 80 3.76 -4.41 -4.48
C HIS A 80 4.18 -5.88 -4.56
N LEU A 81 5.49 -6.12 -4.46
CA LEU A 81 6.08 -7.45 -4.56
C LEU A 81 6.51 -8.04 -3.20
N ASP A 82 6.64 -7.17 -2.20
CA ASP A 82 6.98 -7.59 -0.85
C ASP A 82 5.77 -8.15 -0.11
N VAL A 83 6.03 -8.87 0.97
CA VAL A 83 5.02 -9.49 1.83
C VAL A 83 5.44 -9.42 3.28
N VAL A 84 4.47 -9.44 4.21
CA VAL A 84 4.76 -9.61 5.64
C VAL A 84 5.25 -11.02 5.97
N ASP A 85 5.98 -11.16 7.08
CA ASP A 85 6.41 -12.48 7.58
C ASP A 85 5.21 -13.31 8.09
N VAL A 86 5.44 -14.57 8.36
CA VAL A 86 4.42 -15.54 8.75
C VAL A 86 4.83 -16.31 10.00
N THR A 87 3.86 -16.65 10.84
CA THR A 87 3.97 -17.69 11.86
C THR A 87 3.52 -19.01 11.21
N LYS A 88 4.48 -19.87 10.84
CA LYS A 88 4.18 -21.08 10.05
C LYS A 88 3.22 -22.04 10.74
N GLU A 89 3.23 -22.05 12.08
CA GLU A 89 2.40 -22.91 12.92
C GLU A 89 0.90 -22.62 12.80
N ASP A 90 0.54 -21.42 12.34
CA ASP A 90 -0.85 -20.98 12.18
C ASP A 90 -1.42 -21.38 10.80
N TRP A 91 -0.59 -21.88 9.87
CA TRP A 91 -1.00 -22.23 8.51
C TRP A 91 -1.29 -23.72 8.36
N ASP A 92 -2.35 -24.06 7.63
CA ASP A 92 -2.69 -25.44 7.27
C ASP A 92 -1.69 -26.06 6.29
N THR A 93 -1.01 -25.23 5.48
CA THR A 93 0.00 -25.63 4.47
C THR A 93 1.23 -24.74 4.57
N ASP A 94 2.31 -25.08 3.85
CA ASP A 94 3.48 -24.17 3.78
C ASP A 94 3.08 -22.88 3.05
N PRO A 95 3.15 -21.69 3.70
CA PRO A 95 2.67 -20.43 3.15
C PRO A 95 3.38 -19.98 1.87
N PHE A 96 4.58 -20.51 1.60
CA PHE A 96 5.38 -20.21 0.41
C PHE A 96 5.42 -21.37 -0.60
N LYS A 97 4.47 -22.31 -0.48
CA LYS A 97 4.20 -23.35 -1.48
C LYS A 97 2.74 -23.25 -1.90
N PRO A 98 2.44 -22.63 -3.05
CA PRO A 98 1.07 -22.38 -3.46
C PRO A 98 0.27 -23.66 -3.55
N VAL A 99 -0.93 -23.64 -2.99
CA VAL A 99 -1.90 -24.74 -3.08
C VAL A 99 -3.08 -24.29 -3.91
N ILE A 100 -3.33 -24.98 -5.02
CA ILE A 100 -4.52 -24.76 -5.82
C ILE A 100 -5.58 -25.75 -5.35
N LYS A 101 -6.69 -25.20 -4.82
CA LYS A 101 -7.82 -26.00 -4.35
C LYS A 101 -9.13 -25.30 -4.70
N ASP A 102 -10.03 -26.06 -5.33
CA ASP A 102 -11.29 -25.56 -5.87
C ASP A 102 -11.00 -24.36 -6.84
N ASP A 103 -11.55 -23.18 -6.60
CA ASP A 103 -11.27 -21.97 -7.39
C ASP A 103 -10.26 -21.04 -6.68
N TYR A 104 -9.43 -21.54 -5.76
CA TYR A 104 -8.50 -20.72 -4.98
C TYR A 104 -7.03 -21.09 -5.18
N ILE A 105 -6.18 -20.06 -5.16
CA ILE A 105 -4.74 -20.18 -4.93
C ILE A 105 -4.48 -19.71 -3.51
N ILE A 106 -3.88 -20.58 -2.69
CA ILE A 106 -3.62 -20.36 -1.26
C ILE A 106 -2.12 -20.21 -1.06
N GLY A 107 -1.70 -19.16 -0.39
CA GLY A 107 -0.30 -18.88 -0.04
C GLY A 107 -0.10 -17.43 0.39
N ARG A 108 0.99 -17.11 1.06
CA ARG A 108 1.31 -15.73 1.46
C ARG A 108 1.59 -14.87 0.21
N GLY A 109 0.94 -13.71 0.12
CA GLY A 109 0.95 -12.84 -1.04
C GLY A 109 -0.08 -13.23 -2.11
N ALA A 110 -0.87 -14.29 -1.90
CA ALA A 110 -1.86 -14.70 -2.91
C ALA A 110 -2.86 -13.58 -3.24
N MET A 111 -3.22 -12.76 -2.25
CA MET A 111 -4.08 -11.60 -2.46
C MET A 111 -3.42 -10.28 -2.10
N ASP A 112 -2.41 -10.29 -1.23
CA ASP A 112 -1.70 -9.13 -0.72
C ASP A 112 -0.17 -9.30 -0.92
N ASP A 113 0.40 -8.86 -2.08
CA ASP A 113 -0.27 -8.22 -3.21
C ASP A 113 0.14 -8.89 -4.54
N LYS A 114 0.72 -10.14 -4.49
CA LYS A 114 1.24 -10.86 -5.69
C LYS A 114 0.13 -11.28 -6.66
N GLY A 115 -1.10 -11.46 -6.17
CA GLY A 115 -2.27 -11.72 -7.01
C GLY A 115 -2.59 -10.51 -7.92
N PRO A 116 -2.86 -9.34 -7.35
CA PRO A 116 -2.98 -8.09 -8.11
C PRO A 116 -1.75 -7.80 -8.98
N LEU A 117 -0.53 -7.97 -8.45
CA LEU A 117 0.71 -7.79 -9.19
C LEU A 117 0.79 -8.70 -10.43
N SER A 118 0.53 -10.00 -10.28
CA SER A 118 0.52 -10.93 -11.40
C SER A 118 -0.53 -10.54 -12.43
N SER A 119 -1.66 -9.98 -11.98
CA SER A 119 -2.76 -9.54 -12.84
C SER A 119 -2.34 -8.33 -13.72
N ILE A 120 -1.68 -7.30 -13.14
CA ILE A 120 -1.22 -6.15 -13.94
C ILE A 120 -0.07 -6.53 -14.87
N ILE A 121 0.86 -7.39 -14.43
CA ILE A 121 1.95 -7.89 -15.28
C ILE A 121 1.38 -8.66 -16.48
N TYR A 122 0.38 -9.52 -16.23
CA TYR A 122 -0.21 -10.28 -17.32
C TYR A 122 -1.10 -9.41 -18.22
N ALA A 123 -1.80 -8.43 -17.65
CA ALA A 123 -2.55 -7.43 -18.42
C ALA A 123 -1.65 -6.65 -19.38
N GLY A 124 -0.45 -6.28 -18.94
CA GLY A 124 0.53 -5.65 -19.82
C GLY A 124 0.90 -6.50 -21.03
N LYS A 125 1.05 -7.82 -20.86
CA LYS A 125 1.25 -8.75 -21.97
C LYS A 125 0.06 -8.74 -22.95
N ILE A 126 -1.18 -8.79 -22.43
CA ILE A 126 -2.38 -8.75 -23.26
C ILE A 126 -2.50 -7.41 -24.00
N ILE A 127 -2.23 -6.30 -23.32
CA ILE A 127 -2.18 -4.96 -23.94
C ILE A 127 -1.19 -4.93 -25.10
N LYS A 128 -0.01 -5.50 -24.89
CA LYS A 128 1.04 -5.56 -25.93
C LYS A 128 0.62 -6.46 -27.10
N ASP A 129 0.16 -7.67 -26.81
CA ASP A 129 -0.22 -8.66 -27.83
C ASP A 129 -1.37 -8.18 -28.73
N LEU A 130 -2.33 -7.44 -28.15
CA LEU A 130 -3.52 -6.94 -28.85
C LEU A 130 -3.40 -5.46 -29.25
N ASN A 131 -2.24 -4.83 -29.01
CA ASN A 131 -1.99 -3.42 -29.31
C ASN A 131 -3.04 -2.45 -28.75
N LEU A 132 -3.34 -2.58 -27.44
CA LEU A 132 -4.39 -1.82 -26.75
C LEU A 132 -3.90 -0.47 -26.18
N ALA A 133 -2.59 -0.21 -26.20
CA ALA A 133 -1.99 1.00 -25.62
C ALA A 133 -2.04 2.25 -26.52
N GLN A 134 -2.64 2.20 -27.69
CA GLN A 134 -2.52 3.14 -28.84
C GLN A 134 -2.29 4.62 -28.48
N ASP A 135 -3.05 5.17 -27.54
CA ASP A 135 -2.99 6.57 -27.11
C ASP A 135 -2.20 6.79 -25.81
N TYR A 136 -1.62 5.71 -25.26
CA TYR A 136 -1.02 5.73 -23.93
C TYR A 136 0.42 5.21 -23.91
N THR A 137 1.20 5.81 -23.03
CA THR A 137 2.37 5.20 -22.43
C THR A 137 1.92 4.55 -21.13
N ILE A 138 2.08 3.24 -21.02
CA ILE A 138 1.63 2.48 -19.84
C ILE A 138 2.87 2.03 -19.07
N TYR A 139 2.95 2.43 -17.79
CA TYR A 139 3.92 1.89 -16.85
C TYR A 139 3.25 0.86 -15.94
N ILE A 140 3.94 -0.25 -15.72
CA ILE A 140 3.57 -1.27 -14.75
C ILE A 140 4.70 -1.37 -13.74
N SER A 141 4.39 -0.99 -12.51
CA SER A 141 5.31 -0.97 -11.38
C SER A 141 5.06 -2.18 -10.48
N ALA A 142 6.11 -2.96 -10.24
CA ALA A 142 6.20 -3.88 -9.13
C ALA A 142 7.01 -3.18 -8.04
N SER A 143 6.32 -2.52 -7.12
CA SER A 143 6.96 -1.71 -6.07
C SER A 143 7.45 -2.56 -4.91
N VAL A 144 8.50 -2.05 -4.24
CA VAL A 144 9.11 -2.66 -3.06
C VAL A 144 8.69 -1.90 -1.81
N SER A 145 8.80 -2.57 -0.64
CA SER A 145 8.69 -1.89 0.67
C SER A 145 7.35 -1.20 0.93
N GLU A 146 6.29 -1.65 0.31
CA GLU A 146 4.94 -1.14 0.58
C GLU A 146 4.54 -1.46 2.02
N GLU A 147 4.70 -2.70 2.44
CA GLU A 147 4.34 -3.23 3.76
C GLU A 147 5.00 -2.50 4.94
N THR A 148 6.11 -1.82 4.68
CA THR A 148 6.86 -1.08 5.71
C THR A 148 6.69 0.42 5.61
N CYS A 149 6.49 0.98 4.39
CA CYS A 149 6.33 2.43 4.20
C CYS A 149 5.60 2.72 2.88
N GLU A 150 4.28 2.72 2.95
CA GLU A 150 3.37 2.86 1.80
C GLU A 150 3.69 4.11 0.97
N GLY A 151 3.76 3.94 -0.33
CA GLY A 151 3.97 5.01 -1.32
C GLY A 151 5.39 5.57 -1.39
N LEU A 152 6.31 5.19 -0.49
CA LEU A 152 7.69 5.69 -0.52
C LEU A 152 8.42 5.24 -1.79
N ALA A 153 8.35 3.95 -2.10
CA ALA A 153 9.05 3.38 -3.24
C ALA A 153 8.42 3.83 -4.57
N LEU A 154 7.09 3.80 -4.68
CA LEU A 154 6.39 4.31 -5.85
C LEU A 154 6.67 5.80 -6.09
N GLY A 155 6.67 6.60 -5.03
CA GLY A 155 7.01 8.01 -5.10
C GLY A 155 8.44 8.25 -5.58
N SER A 156 9.40 7.45 -5.11
CA SER A 156 10.79 7.50 -5.55
C SER A 156 10.92 7.27 -7.06
N PHE A 157 10.19 6.29 -7.61
CA PHE A 157 10.15 6.04 -9.05
C PHE A 157 9.60 7.25 -9.83
N ILE A 158 8.45 7.80 -9.39
CA ILE A 158 7.83 8.96 -10.04
C ILE A 158 8.77 10.16 -10.06
N GLU A 159 9.47 10.42 -8.96
CA GLU A 159 10.40 11.54 -8.82
C GLU A 159 11.70 11.32 -9.61
N GLU A 160 12.31 10.12 -9.53
CA GLU A 160 13.58 9.79 -10.20
C GLU A 160 13.50 9.95 -11.73
N PHE A 161 12.35 9.60 -12.32
CA PHE A 161 12.13 9.62 -13.76
C PHE A 161 11.28 10.81 -14.24
N ASP A 162 10.93 11.75 -13.37
CA ASP A 162 10.01 12.90 -13.64
C ASP A 162 8.74 12.47 -14.39
N ILE A 163 8.16 11.34 -13.97
CA ILE A 163 6.96 10.80 -14.61
C ILE A 163 5.73 11.56 -14.10
N LYS A 164 4.85 11.92 -15.03
CA LYS A 164 3.59 12.64 -14.74
C LYS A 164 2.41 11.83 -15.26
N PRO A 165 1.97 10.81 -14.49
CA PRO A 165 0.83 10.01 -14.91
C PRO A 165 -0.43 10.87 -15.00
N ASP A 166 -1.20 10.71 -16.08
CA ASP A 166 -2.55 11.26 -16.17
C ASP A 166 -3.51 10.49 -15.24
N TYR A 167 -3.27 9.18 -15.13
CA TYR A 167 -4.06 8.26 -14.32
C TYR A 167 -3.17 7.23 -13.63
N VAL A 168 -3.55 6.88 -12.40
CA VAL A 168 -2.92 5.80 -11.63
C VAL A 168 -3.99 4.78 -11.24
N VAL A 169 -3.63 3.51 -11.33
CA VAL A 169 -4.42 2.39 -10.82
C VAL A 169 -3.57 1.65 -9.80
N ILE A 170 -3.98 1.71 -8.55
CA ILE A 170 -3.39 0.90 -7.49
C ILE A 170 -4.08 -0.46 -7.52
N ALA A 171 -3.30 -1.47 -7.87
CA ALA A 171 -3.78 -2.83 -7.94
C ALA A 171 -3.61 -3.49 -6.57
N GLU A 172 -4.57 -3.28 -5.72
CA GLU A 172 -4.68 -3.80 -4.37
C GLU A 172 -5.98 -4.56 -4.18
N ALA A 173 -6.00 -5.51 -3.27
CA ALA A 173 -7.19 -6.27 -2.95
C ALA A 173 -8.40 -5.37 -2.66
N SER A 174 -9.45 -5.53 -3.42
CA SER A 174 -10.69 -4.75 -3.28
C SER A 174 -11.96 -5.57 -3.48
N ASN A 175 -11.81 -6.89 -3.61
CA ASN A 175 -12.91 -7.79 -4.01
C ASN A 175 -13.58 -7.32 -5.31
N LEU A 176 -12.76 -6.91 -6.30
CA LEU A 176 -13.17 -6.36 -7.61
C LEU A 176 -14.04 -5.10 -7.51
N LYS A 177 -14.01 -4.38 -6.39
CA LYS A 177 -14.66 -3.07 -6.25
C LYS A 177 -13.74 -1.99 -6.83
N ILE A 178 -14.32 -0.91 -7.32
CA ILE A 178 -13.57 0.28 -7.70
C ILE A 178 -13.38 1.14 -6.45
N CYS A 179 -12.16 1.21 -5.94
CA CYS A 179 -11.84 2.05 -4.80
C CYS A 179 -11.45 3.44 -5.26
N ARG A 180 -12.13 4.46 -4.68
CA ARG A 180 -11.89 5.88 -4.99
C ARG A 180 -11.21 6.64 -3.87
N GLY A 181 -10.64 5.93 -2.90
CA GLY A 181 -9.98 6.52 -1.74
C GLY A 181 -9.58 5.49 -0.71
N HIS A 182 -8.81 5.95 0.27
CA HIS A 182 -8.48 5.15 1.45
C HIS A 182 -8.28 6.02 2.69
N ARG A 183 -8.35 5.38 3.87
CA ARG A 183 -7.95 6.00 5.14
C ARG A 183 -6.44 6.16 5.18
N GLY A 184 -5.99 7.25 5.78
CA GLY A 184 -4.56 7.44 6.01
C GLY A 184 -4.09 6.89 7.35
N ARG A 185 -2.77 6.93 7.55
CA ARG A 185 -2.08 6.50 8.77
C ARG A 185 -0.98 7.47 9.13
N ALA A 186 -0.73 7.65 10.42
CA ALA A 186 0.42 8.38 10.90
C ALA A 186 0.97 7.77 12.19
N LEU A 187 2.26 7.54 12.26
CA LEU A 187 2.94 7.20 13.51
C LEU A 187 3.54 8.46 14.13
N VAL A 188 3.07 8.80 15.33
CA VAL A 188 3.45 10.04 16.00
C VAL A 188 4.14 9.74 17.31
N LYS A 189 5.22 10.46 17.58
CA LYS A 189 5.98 10.44 18.84
C LYS A 189 5.78 11.74 19.60
N ALA A 190 5.51 11.64 20.90
CA ALA A 190 5.62 12.75 21.85
C ALA A 190 6.77 12.46 22.81
N GLU A 191 7.81 13.25 22.79
CA GLU A 191 8.99 13.15 23.66
C GLU A 191 8.93 14.20 24.77
N PHE A 192 9.05 13.76 26.02
CA PHE A 192 9.10 14.60 27.21
C PHE A 192 10.50 14.57 27.81
N SER A 193 11.12 15.74 27.96
CA SER A 193 12.42 15.88 28.58
C SER A 193 12.29 16.11 30.09
N GLY A 194 13.23 15.60 30.87
CA GLY A 194 13.29 15.73 32.32
C GLY A 194 14.72 15.81 32.83
N LYS A 195 14.91 15.59 34.13
CA LYS A 195 16.24 15.61 34.78
C LYS A 195 16.44 14.30 35.57
N SER A 196 17.43 13.52 35.12
CA SER A 196 17.78 12.24 35.76
C SER A 196 18.46 12.48 37.12
N VAL A 197 18.07 11.67 38.10
CA VAL A 197 18.65 11.57 39.43
C VAL A 197 18.44 10.16 40.00
N HIS A 198 19.18 9.78 41.02
CA HIS A 198 18.91 8.55 41.78
C HIS A 198 17.52 8.61 42.40
N ALA A 199 16.76 7.51 42.38
CA ALA A 199 15.37 7.48 42.82
C ALA A 199 15.16 7.93 44.29
N SER A 200 16.14 7.70 45.17
CA SER A 200 16.10 8.20 46.55
C SER A 200 16.19 9.74 46.65
N MET A 201 16.61 10.40 45.60
CA MET A 201 16.73 11.86 45.48
C MET A 201 15.73 12.45 44.48
N HIS A 202 14.64 11.76 44.21
CA HIS A 202 13.68 12.11 43.15
C HIS A 202 13.20 13.57 43.21
N LYS A 203 13.12 14.19 44.38
CA LYS A 203 12.72 15.60 44.56
C LYS A 203 13.72 16.60 43.96
N GLN A 204 14.95 16.20 43.64
CA GLN A 204 16.00 17.03 43.01
C GLN A 204 16.03 16.82 41.47
N GLY A 205 15.30 15.86 40.97
CA GLY A 205 15.09 15.55 39.57
C GLY A 205 13.83 16.17 39.00
N ASP A 206 13.56 15.85 37.75
CA ASP A 206 12.32 16.14 37.05
C ASP A 206 11.94 14.88 36.26
N ASN A 207 10.87 14.21 36.69
CA ASN A 207 10.46 12.94 36.09
C ASN A 207 9.56 13.17 34.88
N PRO A 208 10.02 12.92 33.63
CA PRO A 208 9.20 13.13 32.45
C PRO A 208 7.97 12.20 32.37
N LEU A 209 7.96 11.09 33.11
CA LEU A 209 6.80 10.20 33.19
C LEU A 209 5.59 10.89 33.84
N ASP A 210 5.80 11.85 34.74
CA ASP A 210 4.71 12.62 35.40
C ASP A 210 3.92 13.46 34.37
N ARG A 211 4.49 13.74 33.20
CA ARG A 211 3.83 14.41 32.06
C ARG A 211 3.37 13.42 30.98
N ALA A 212 4.20 12.43 30.67
CA ALA A 212 3.90 11.44 29.62
C ALA A 212 2.67 10.59 29.94
N LEU A 213 2.49 10.17 31.19
CA LEU A 213 1.36 9.32 31.59
C LEU A 213 -0.01 10.03 31.47
N PRO A 214 -0.19 11.27 32.04
CA PRO A 214 -1.44 12.01 31.84
C PRO A 214 -1.68 12.36 30.37
N PHE A 215 -0.65 12.67 29.58
CA PHE A 215 -0.74 12.89 28.13
C PHE A 215 -1.26 11.63 27.43
N ALA A 216 -0.63 10.48 27.64
CA ALA A 216 -1.04 9.21 27.04
C ALA A 216 -2.49 8.83 27.41
N ARG A 217 -2.93 9.13 28.64
CA ARG A 217 -4.33 8.95 29.03
C ARG A 217 -5.27 9.87 28.27
N ALA A 218 -4.87 11.14 28.07
CA ALA A 218 -5.67 12.11 27.34
C ALA A 218 -5.80 11.76 25.84
N VAL A 219 -4.81 11.08 25.24
CA VAL A 219 -4.91 10.53 23.87
C VAL A 219 -6.11 9.60 23.72
N LYS A 220 -6.39 8.74 24.74
CA LYS A 220 -7.57 7.87 24.74
C LYS A 220 -8.89 8.66 24.77
N ASP A 221 -8.90 9.82 25.44
CA ASP A 221 -10.08 10.68 25.49
C ASP A 221 -10.22 11.50 24.17
N LEU A 222 -9.12 11.76 23.47
CA LEU A 222 -9.11 12.37 22.13
C LEU A 222 -9.73 11.43 21.09
N ASP A 223 -9.42 10.15 21.12
CA ASP A 223 -9.95 9.13 20.21
C ASP A 223 -11.48 9.24 20.02
N ASN A 224 -12.21 9.44 21.13
CA ASN A 224 -13.66 9.60 21.10
C ASN A 224 -14.17 10.96 20.57
N LYS A 225 -13.29 11.88 20.19
CA LYS A 225 -13.61 13.25 19.75
C LYS A 225 -13.16 13.54 18.33
N LEU A 226 -12.52 12.57 17.71
CA LEU A 226 -11.99 12.72 16.35
C LEU A 226 -13.12 12.90 15.35
N THR A 227 -12.83 13.72 14.35
CA THR A 227 -13.83 14.10 13.33
C THR A 227 -14.26 12.87 12.51
N ASP A 228 -15.57 12.75 12.29
CA ASP A 228 -16.15 11.76 11.39
C ASP A 228 -16.21 12.32 9.97
N ASP A 229 -15.76 11.51 9.03
CA ASP A 229 -15.86 11.73 7.60
C ASP A 229 -16.95 10.81 7.04
N ASN A 230 -17.94 11.35 6.37
CA ASN A 230 -19.07 10.58 5.82
C ASN A 230 -18.67 9.48 4.82
N ILE A 231 -17.42 9.48 4.35
CA ILE A 231 -16.92 8.54 3.34
C ILE A 231 -15.90 7.58 3.96
N LEU A 232 -14.91 8.11 4.68
CA LEU A 232 -13.81 7.33 5.28
C LEU A 232 -14.07 6.96 6.74
N GLY A 233 -15.13 7.50 7.35
CA GLY A 233 -15.47 7.30 8.76
C GLY A 233 -14.65 8.16 9.71
N ALA A 234 -14.82 7.92 11.01
CA ALA A 234 -14.09 8.64 12.04
C ALA A 234 -12.58 8.29 12.02
N GLY A 235 -11.75 9.26 12.37
CA GLY A 235 -10.36 8.98 12.68
C GLY A 235 -10.25 8.13 13.95
N ASP A 236 -9.11 7.44 14.12
CA ASP A 236 -8.78 6.70 15.33
C ASP A 236 -7.39 7.10 15.82
N ILE A 237 -7.14 7.06 17.13
CA ILE A 237 -5.81 7.22 17.70
C ILE A 237 -5.61 6.31 18.90
N VAL A 238 -4.50 5.59 18.91
CA VAL A 238 -4.15 4.69 20.00
C VAL A 238 -2.70 4.84 20.41
N VAL A 239 -2.43 4.83 21.72
CA VAL A 239 -1.07 4.73 22.25
C VAL A 239 -0.61 3.29 22.09
N THR A 240 0.43 3.08 21.28
CA THR A 240 0.99 1.74 21.00
C THR A 240 2.21 1.42 21.87
N LYS A 241 2.91 2.45 22.38
CA LYS A 241 4.11 2.26 23.18
C LYS A 241 4.39 3.45 24.10
N ILE A 242 4.87 3.16 25.31
CA ILE A 242 5.45 4.16 26.23
C ILE A 242 6.81 3.65 26.66
N ASN A 243 7.82 4.49 26.54
CA ASN A 243 9.20 4.20 26.89
C ASN A 243 9.80 5.26 27.81
N SER A 244 10.90 4.89 28.51
CA SER A 244 11.79 5.86 29.15
C SER A 244 13.24 5.42 29.02
N ASN A 245 14.16 6.38 29.04
CA ASN A 245 15.59 6.15 28.79
C ASN A 245 16.41 5.88 30.06
N ASN A 246 15.81 5.42 31.15
CA ASN A 246 16.53 5.16 32.38
C ASN A 246 17.52 3.98 32.21
N SER A 247 18.77 4.19 32.58
CA SER A 247 19.84 3.18 32.52
C SER A 247 19.74 2.12 33.63
N SER A 248 18.95 2.39 34.68
CA SER A 248 18.78 1.52 35.85
C SER A 248 17.39 1.72 36.45
N LEU A 249 16.84 0.66 37.03
CA LEU A 249 15.49 0.67 37.65
C LEU A 249 15.35 1.61 38.84
N ASN A 250 16.46 2.03 39.47
CA ASN A 250 16.50 2.96 40.59
C ASN A 250 16.91 4.40 40.18
N THR A 251 16.69 4.78 38.91
CA THR A 251 17.01 6.10 38.37
C THR A 251 15.75 6.75 37.80
N VAL A 252 15.49 8.01 38.13
CA VAL A 252 14.52 8.84 37.44
C VAL A 252 15.02 9.06 36.00
N PRO A 253 14.23 8.78 34.94
CA PRO A 253 14.68 8.99 33.58
C PRO A 253 14.87 10.49 33.24
N SER A 254 15.65 10.79 32.20
CA SER A 254 15.74 12.13 31.64
C SER A 254 14.87 12.33 30.41
N LYS A 255 14.30 11.26 29.85
CA LYS A 255 13.35 11.29 28.73
C LYS A 255 12.27 10.24 28.90
N ALA A 256 11.07 10.56 28.43
CA ALA A 256 9.97 9.62 28.24
C ALA A 256 9.35 9.84 26.86
N GLU A 257 8.96 8.77 26.20
CA GLU A 257 8.35 8.78 24.87
C GLU A 257 7.00 8.11 24.91
N VAL A 258 6.03 8.70 24.20
CA VAL A 258 4.71 8.11 23.89
C VAL A 258 4.61 7.97 22.39
N ILE A 259 4.42 6.75 21.89
CA ILE A 259 4.21 6.44 20.47
C ILE A 259 2.73 6.16 20.25
N MET A 260 2.18 6.74 19.19
CA MET A 260 0.77 6.67 18.82
C MET A 260 0.62 6.26 17.36
N ASP A 261 -0.32 5.36 17.07
CA ASP A 261 -0.85 5.11 15.73
C ASP A 261 -2.12 5.95 15.54
N ARG A 262 -2.13 6.81 14.55
CA ARG A 262 -3.26 7.66 14.17
C ARG A 262 -3.80 7.21 12.81
N ARG A 263 -5.06 6.79 12.76
CA ARG A 263 -5.78 6.58 11.51
C ARG A 263 -6.50 7.87 11.14
N THR A 264 -6.24 8.35 9.93
CA THR A 264 -6.72 9.65 9.46
C THR A 264 -7.82 9.51 8.43
N ASN A 265 -8.59 10.57 8.25
CA ASN A 265 -9.57 10.71 7.19
C ASN A 265 -9.28 11.95 6.32
N SER A 266 -10.17 12.32 5.43
CA SER A 266 -9.93 13.40 4.46
C SER A 266 -9.85 14.81 5.08
N GLN A 267 -10.21 14.96 6.35
CA GLN A 267 -10.18 16.25 7.07
C GLN A 267 -8.87 16.44 7.84
N ASP A 268 -8.09 15.38 8.01
CA ASP A 268 -6.83 15.41 8.73
C ASP A 268 -5.68 15.86 7.82
N ASN A 269 -4.76 16.62 8.39
CA ASN A 269 -3.46 16.94 7.81
C ASN A 269 -2.40 17.01 8.92
N LYS A 270 -1.12 17.16 8.55
CA LYS A 270 -0.01 17.19 9.52
C LYS A 270 -0.22 18.24 10.61
N GLU A 271 -0.64 19.45 10.22
CA GLU A 271 -0.81 20.56 11.12
C GLU A 271 -1.95 20.31 12.11
N SER A 272 -3.09 19.77 11.64
CA SER A 272 -4.23 19.46 12.50
C SER A 272 -3.88 18.40 13.54
N ILE A 273 -3.21 17.31 13.12
CA ILE A 273 -2.78 16.22 14.00
C ILE A 273 -1.83 16.73 15.10
N LEU A 274 -0.79 17.48 14.71
CA LEU A 274 0.17 18.03 15.66
C LEU A 274 -0.48 19.02 16.63
N LYS A 275 -1.43 19.84 16.13
CA LYS A 275 -2.16 20.79 16.95
C LYS A 275 -3.07 20.07 17.97
N GLU A 276 -3.86 19.09 17.55
CA GLU A 276 -4.70 18.29 18.44
C GLU A 276 -3.89 17.69 19.60
N LEU A 277 -2.72 17.14 19.31
CA LEU A 277 -1.84 16.55 20.32
C LEU A 277 -1.20 17.61 21.23
N LYS A 278 -0.84 18.77 20.72
CA LYS A 278 -0.33 19.88 21.53
C LYS A 278 -1.38 20.46 22.48
N ASP A 279 -2.64 20.45 22.07
CA ASP A 279 -3.76 20.94 22.89
C ASP A 279 -4.09 19.98 24.07
N LEU A 280 -3.53 18.75 24.09
CA LEU A 280 -3.69 17.82 25.21
C LEU A 280 -2.91 18.26 26.46
N PRO A 281 -3.31 17.78 27.67
CA PRO A 281 -2.55 18.02 28.89
C PRO A 281 -1.06 17.70 28.73
N TYR A 282 -0.20 18.66 29.00
CA TYR A 282 1.26 18.63 28.82
C TYR A 282 1.74 18.54 27.33
N GLY A 283 0.87 18.59 26.34
CA GLY A 283 1.24 18.50 24.93
C GLY A 283 2.19 19.61 24.47
N GLU A 284 2.00 20.85 24.95
CA GLU A 284 2.91 21.98 24.69
C GLU A 284 4.33 21.81 25.32
N GLN A 285 4.50 20.87 26.26
CA GLN A 285 5.78 20.55 26.90
C GLN A 285 6.48 19.35 26.23
N ALA A 286 5.85 18.74 25.24
CA ALA A 286 6.39 17.65 24.48
C ALA A 286 6.98 18.14 23.16
N GLU A 287 8.06 17.52 22.71
CA GLU A 287 8.46 17.56 21.33
C GLU A 287 7.65 16.52 20.56
N ILE A 288 6.69 16.98 19.73
CA ILE A 288 5.78 16.10 18.99
C ILE A 288 6.21 16.09 17.51
N SER A 289 6.46 14.91 16.98
CA SER A 289 6.89 14.72 15.60
C SER A 289 6.34 13.41 15.03
N PHE A 290 6.23 13.32 13.70
CA PHE A 290 6.04 12.04 13.03
C PHE A 290 7.30 11.19 13.18
N LEU A 291 7.12 9.87 13.29
CA LEU A 291 8.25 8.95 13.23
C LEU A 291 8.89 9.00 11.84
N MET A 292 10.18 8.72 11.81
CA MET A 292 10.91 8.57 10.55
C MET A 292 11.13 7.09 10.29
N TYR A 293 10.68 6.65 9.11
CA TYR A 293 11.11 5.39 8.55
C TYR A 293 12.51 5.54 7.97
N GLU A 294 13.41 4.68 8.40
CA GLU A 294 14.78 4.59 7.87
C GLU A 294 15.13 3.12 7.72
N ASP A 295 15.31 2.65 6.51
CA ASP A 295 15.67 1.27 6.22
C ASP A 295 16.46 1.18 4.91
N GLU A 296 16.98 0.00 4.62
CA GLU A 296 17.73 -0.30 3.41
C GLU A 296 16.90 -1.24 2.52
N SER A 297 16.76 -0.90 1.24
CA SER A 297 16.12 -1.79 0.28
C SER A 297 17.02 -2.99 -0.05
N TYR A 298 16.47 -4.00 -0.69
CA TYR A 298 17.20 -5.22 -1.06
C TYR A 298 18.45 -4.97 -1.95
N ASN A 299 18.55 -3.80 -2.58
CA ASN A 299 19.67 -3.43 -3.43
C ASN A 299 20.66 -2.45 -2.76
N GLY A 300 20.47 -2.14 -1.47
CA GLY A 300 21.35 -1.28 -0.70
C GLY A 300 20.99 0.20 -0.73
N TYR A 301 19.86 0.57 -1.32
CA TYR A 301 19.40 1.97 -1.29
C TYR A 301 18.88 2.34 0.09
N GLN A 302 19.41 3.44 0.67
CA GLN A 302 18.97 3.96 1.96
C GLN A 302 17.66 4.75 1.78
N LYS A 303 16.57 4.20 2.31
CA LYS A 303 15.24 4.81 2.25
C LYS A 303 14.98 5.62 3.51
N LYS A 304 14.39 6.80 3.32
CA LYS A 304 13.94 7.65 4.44
C LYS A 304 12.59 8.28 4.09
N GLY A 305 11.66 8.22 5.01
CA GLY A 305 10.36 8.84 4.86
C GLY A 305 9.72 9.13 6.20
N GLU A 306 8.85 10.14 6.24
CA GLU A 306 8.00 10.31 7.41
C GLU A 306 6.89 9.26 7.41
N GLU A 307 6.66 8.67 8.55
CA GLU A 307 5.53 7.75 8.81
C GLU A 307 4.20 8.54 8.84
N TYR A 308 3.94 9.26 7.73
CA TYR A 308 2.73 10.01 7.49
C TYR A 308 2.20 9.71 6.08
N PHE A 309 1.09 9.02 6.04
CA PHE A 309 0.41 8.51 4.87
C PHE A 309 -0.96 9.18 4.78
N PRO A 310 -1.11 10.29 4.03
CA PRO A 310 -2.37 11.01 3.97
C PRO A 310 -3.50 10.18 3.40
N ALA A 311 -4.69 10.32 3.98
CA ALA A 311 -5.93 9.85 3.38
C ALA A 311 -6.21 10.60 2.07
N TRP A 312 -6.92 9.96 1.17
CA TRP A 312 -7.36 10.61 -0.06
C TRP A 312 -8.74 10.10 -0.51
N ILE A 313 -9.42 10.95 -1.27
CA ILE A 313 -10.70 10.63 -1.91
C ILE A 313 -10.70 11.27 -3.28
N LEU A 314 -10.95 10.48 -4.33
CA LEU A 314 -11.30 11.00 -5.65
C LEU A 314 -12.81 11.28 -5.68
N PRO A 315 -13.29 12.45 -6.17
CA PRO A 315 -14.71 12.74 -6.30
C PRO A 315 -15.47 11.66 -7.07
N ALA A 316 -16.67 11.29 -6.61
CA ALA A 316 -17.43 10.19 -7.19
C ALA A 316 -17.86 10.42 -8.66
N ASP A 317 -17.91 11.67 -9.08
CA ASP A 317 -18.21 12.12 -10.44
C ASP A 317 -16.96 12.36 -11.29
N ASP A 318 -15.78 11.95 -10.82
CA ASP A 318 -14.56 12.04 -11.64
C ASP A 318 -14.62 11.06 -12.83
N LYS A 319 -14.15 11.53 -13.97
CA LYS A 319 -14.14 10.75 -15.22
C LYS A 319 -13.38 9.41 -15.12
N LEU A 320 -12.36 9.34 -14.26
CA LEU A 320 -11.63 8.09 -14.05
C LEU A 320 -12.51 7.05 -13.35
N ILE A 321 -13.33 7.45 -12.37
CA ILE A 321 -14.31 6.57 -11.71
C ILE A 321 -15.37 6.12 -12.74
N GLU A 322 -15.92 7.07 -13.50
CA GLU A 322 -16.91 6.77 -14.54
C GLU A 322 -16.34 5.79 -15.57
N SER A 323 -15.12 6.01 -16.04
CA SER A 323 -14.46 5.10 -16.99
C SER A 323 -14.26 3.70 -16.39
N GLY A 324 -13.82 3.59 -15.14
CA GLY A 324 -13.68 2.30 -14.46
C GLY A 324 -15.02 1.56 -14.33
N VAL A 325 -16.08 2.28 -13.95
CA VAL A 325 -17.44 1.70 -13.85
C VAL A 325 -17.94 1.23 -15.21
N ASN A 326 -17.79 2.04 -16.25
CA ASN A 326 -18.20 1.70 -17.61
C ASN A 326 -17.43 0.50 -18.17
N THR A 327 -16.11 0.47 -17.93
CA THR A 327 -15.25 -0.68 -18.29
C THR A 327 -15.78 -1.96 -17.65
N TYR A 328 -16.02 -1.94 -16.34
CA TYR A 328 -16.51 -3.13 -15.62
C TYR A 328 -17.87 -3.59 -16.15
N GLN A 329 -18.82 -2.65 -16.38
CA GLN A 329 -20.14 -2.95 -16.91
C GLN A 329 -20.10 -3.54 -18.32
N GLU A 330 -19.24 -3.00 -19.19
CA GLU A 330 -19.05 -3.50 -20.55
C GLU A 330 -18.47 -4.93 -20.57
N LEU A 331 -17.53 -5.20 -19.63
CA LEU A 331 -16.85 -6.49 -19.57
C LEU A 331 -17.69 -7.60 -18.91
N PHE A 332 -18.41 -7.28 -17.84
CA PHE A 332 -19.01 -8.29 -16.98
C PHE A 332 -20.53 -8.23 -16.91
N GLU A 333 -21.17 -7.34 -17.68
CA GLU A 333 -22.62 -7.13 -17.70
C GLU A 333 -23.24 -6.89 -16.31
N ASP A 334 -22.41 -6.40 -15.34
CA ASP A 334 -22.77 -6.13 -13.96
C ASP A 334 -22.23 -4.76 -13.54
N LYS A 335 -22.82 -4.16 -12.51
CA LYS A 335 -22.39 -2.86 -12.00
C LYS A 335 -21.42 -3.06 -10.82
N PRO A 336 -20.17 -2.54 -10.90
CA PRO A 336 -19.26 -2.64 -9.79
C PRO A 336 -19.72 -1.80 -8.61
N THR A 337 -19.36 -2.22 -7.39
CA THR A 337 -19.43 -1.36 -6.22
C THR A 337 -18.30 -0.33 -6.29
N VAL A 338 -18.63 0.94 -6.09
CA VAL A 338 -17.62 1.99 -5.83
C VAL A 338 -17.46 2.12 -4.33
N SER A 339 -16.23 1.97 -3.83
CA SER A 339 -15.91 1.87 -2.42
C SER A 339 -14.68 2.72 -2.05
N VAL A 340 -14.24 2.59 -0.81
CA VAL A 340 -12.95 3.07 -0.30
C VAL A 340 -12.31 1.97 0.52
N TRP A 341 -10.98 1.96 0.64
CA TRP A 341 -10.27 1.05 1.53
C TRP A 341 -10.23 1.56 2.98
N GLY A 342 -10.29 0.64 3.91
CA GLY A 342 -10.13 0.93 5.35
C GLY A 342 -8.67 1.08 5.79
N PHE A 343 -7.71 0.73 4.92
CA PHE A 343 -6.26 0.78 5.14
C PHE A 343 -5.60 1.73 4.12
N SER A 344 -4.32 2.06 4.32
CA SER A 344 -3.57 2.88 3.37
C SER A 344 -2.82 2.00 2.37
N THR A 345 -2.56 2.54 1.18
CA THR A 345 -1.89 1.90 0.05
C THR A 345 -0.89 2.87 -0.56
N ASN A 346 -0.16 2.44 -1.60
CA ASN A 346 0.70 3.34 -2.39
C ASN A 346 -0.04 4.57 -2.98
N GLY A 347 -1.37 4.52 -3.03
CA GLY A 347 -2.22 5.67 -3.39
C GLY A 347 -2.05 6.89 -2.49
N THR A 348 -1.50 6.70 -1.28
CA THR A 348 -1.12 7.80 -0.38
C THR A 348 -0.13 8.76 -1.04
N HIS A 349 0.79 8.26 -1.89
CA HIS A 349 1.74 9.12 -2.59
C HIS A 349 1.13 9.74 -3.84
N THR A 350 0.48 8.94 -4.68
CA THR A 350 -0.03 9.40 -5.98
C THR A 350 -1.15 10.41 -5.83
N MET A 351 -2.25 10.06 -5.17
CA MET A 351 -3.36 10.99 -4.94
C MET A 351 -3.15 11.82 -3.67
N GLY A 352 -2.71 11.19 -2.58
CA GLY A 352 -2.61 11.85 -1.28
C GLY A 352 -1.57 12.97 -1.23
N LYS A 353 -0.38 12.77 -1.82
CA LYS A 353 0.70 13.78 -1.82
C LYS A 353 0.78 14.58 -3.12
N LEU A 354 0.62 13.93 -4.28
CA LEU A 354 0.82 14.56 -5.59
C LEU A 354 -0.48 15.01 -6.27
N GLY A 355 -1.66 14.58 -5.78
CA GLY A 355 -2.95 14.94 -6.40
C GLY A 355 -3.18 14.30 -7.78
N ILE A 356 -2.43 13.26 -8.12
CA ILE A 356 -2.61 12.52 -9.38
C ILE A 356 -3.87 11.67 -9.28
N LYS A 357 -4.74 11.73 -10.28
CA LYS A 357 -5.99 10.97 -10.30
C LYS A 357 -5.72 9.48 -10.17
N THR A 358 -6.19 8.90 -9.07
CA THR A 358 -5.93 7.51 -8.68
C THR A 358 -7.23 6.79 -8.39
N ILE A 359 -7.36 5.56 -8.90
CA ILE A 359 -8.37 4.59 -8.46
C ILE A 359 -7.69 3.32 -7.98
N GLY A 360 -8.42 2.54 -7.23
CA GLY A 360 -8.01 1.20 -6.85
C GLY A 360 -8.92 0.14 -7.45
N PHE A 361 -8.33 -1.02 -7.75
CA PHE A 361 -9.06 -2.20 -8.19
C PHE A 361 -8.16 -3.42 -8.05
N GLY A 362 -8.69 -4.55 -7.56
CA GLY A 362 -7.93 -5.79 -7.54
C GLY A 362 -8.73 -7.01 -7.07
N PRO A 363 -8.24 -8.20 -7.38
CA PRO A 363 -8.81 -9.45 -6.89
C PRO A 363 -8.44 -9.65 -5.43
N GLY A 364 -9.24 -10.43 -4.71
CA GLY A 364 -8.99 -10.78 -3.31
C GLY A 364 -9.85 -10.01 -2.32
N GLU A 365 -10.15 -10.66 -1.21
CA GLU A 365 -10.96 -10.11 -0.12
C GLU A 365 -10.07 -9.55 0.97
N GLU A 366 -10.20 -8.27 1.30
CA GLU A 366 -9.39 -7.55 2.31
C GLU A 366 -9.28 -8.28 3.67
N SER A 367 -10.28 -9.10 4.01
CA SER A 367 -10.29 -9.88 5.26
C SER A 367 -9.22 -10.96 5.37
N TYR A 368 -8.56 -11.30 4.26
CA TYR A 368 -7.44 -12.24 4.25
C TYR A 368 -6.07 -11.56 4.27
N ALA A 369 -5.99 -10.22 4.24
CA ALA A 369 -4.73 -9.50 4.35
C ALA A 369 -4.04 -9.85 5.67
N HIS A 370 -2.75 -10.20 5.60
CA HIS A 370 -1.91 -10.60 6.73
C HIS A 370 -2.40 -11.82 7.54
N ALA A 371 -3.52 -12.44 7.14
CA ALA A 371 -4.09 -13.60 7.83
C ALA A 371 -3.41 -14.92 7.44
N GLU A 372 -3.64 -15.95 8.23
CA GLU A 372 -3.30 -17.33 7.88
C GLU A 372 -4.20 -17.83 6.75
N ASN A 373 -3.68 -18.76 5.94
CA ASN A 373 -4.38 -19.36 4.80
C ASN A 373 -4.92 -18.31 3.80
N GLU A 374 -4.15 -17.21 3.64
CA GLU A 374 -4.38 -16.17 2.65
C GLU A 374 -4.59 -16.79 1.26
N ARG A 375 -5.54 -16.24 0.50
CA ARG A 375 -5.96 -16.83 -0.77
C ARG A 375 -6.64 -15.84 -1.69
N VAL A 376 -6.60 -16.14 -2.99
CA VAL A 376 -7.32 -15.41 -4.03
C VAL A 376 -8.10 -16.37 -4.91
N LYS A 377 -9.28 -15.96 -5.40
CA LYS A 377 -10.03 -16.76 -6.39
C LYS A 377 -9.38 -16.63 -7.75
N ILE A 378 -9.22 -17.77 -8.44
CA ILE A 378 -8.72 -17.80 -9.83
C ILE A 378 -9.66 -17.03 -10.76
N SER A 379 -10.97 -17.17 -10.58
CA SER A 379 -11.96 -16.43 -11.37
C SER A 379 -11.84 -14.91 -11.19
N ASP A 380 -11.54 -14.44 -9.97
CA ASP A 380 -11.36 -13.00 -9.70
C ASP A 380 -10.02 -12.49 -10.24
N LEU A 381 -8.97 -13.31 -10.16
CA LEU A 381 -7.66 -13.03 -10.76
C LEU A 381 -7.81 -12.80 -12.28
N LEU A 382 -8.53 -13.69 -12.99
CA LEU A 382 -8.77 -13.54 -14.42
C LEU A 382 -9.59 -12.28 -14.74
N LYS A 383 -10.63 -11.99 -13.96
CA LYS A 383 -11.40 -10.75 -14.12
C LYS A 383 -10.55 -9.50 -13.96
N ALA A 384 -9.60 -9.51 -13.02
CA ALA A 384 -8.69 -8.41 -12.82
C ALA A 384 -7.77 -8.23 -14.06
N VAL A 385 -7.21 -9.31 -14.60
CA VAL A 385 -6.44 -9.26 -15.85
C VAL A 385 -7.26 -8.66 -17.00
N ILE A 386 -8.52 -9.10 -17.16
CA ILE A 386 -9.44 -8.59 -18.19
C ILE A 386 -9.65 -7.07 -18.00
N PHE A 387 -9.98 -6.66 -16.78
CA PHE A 387 -10.25 -5.25 -16.46
C PHE A 387 -9.06 -4.35 -16.76
N TYR A 388 -7.87 -4.70 -16.24
CA TYR A 388 -6.67 -3.91 -16.46
C TYR A 388 -6.24 -3.85 -17.93
N SER A 389 -6.44 -4.95 -18.67
CA SER A 389 -6.13 -4.98 -20.12
C SER A 389 -7.03 -4.07 -20.92
N TYR A 390 -8.29 -3.94 -20.55
CA TYR A 390 -9.29 -3.21 -21.32
C TYR A 390 -9.44 -1.73 -20.89
N LEU A 391 -9.06 -1.38 -19.66
CA LEU A 391 -9.21 -0.02 -19.12
C LEU A 391 -8.60 1.07 -20.03
N PRO A 392 -7.41 0.92 -20.64
CA PRO A 392 -6.86 1.92 -21.54
C PRO A 392 -7.75 2.23 -22.76
N VAL A 393 -8.53 1.25 -23.22
CA VAL A 393 -9.46 1.40 -24.35
C VAL A 393 -10.66 2.28 -23.98
N SER A 394 -11.06 2.24 -22.70
CA SER A 394 -12.23 2.97 -22.18
C SER A 394 -11.90 4.38 -21.68
N LEU A 395 -10.64 4.66 -21.37
CA LEU A 395 -10.15 5.97 -20.95
C LEU A 395 -10.03 6.89 -22.18
N LYS A 396 -11.01 7.75 -22.43
CA LYS A 396 -11.05 8.68 -23.57
C LYS A 396 -10.74 10.12 -23.19
#